data_1c80c2cf96981b8666869783270fd4f9
#
_entry.id   1c80c2cf96981b8666869783270fd4f9
#
_cell.length_a   1.000
_cell.length_b   1.000
_cell.length_c   1.000
_cell.angle_alpha   90.00
_cell.angle_beta   90.00
_cell.angle_gamma   90.00
#
_symmetry.space_group_name_H-M   'P 1'
#
loop_
_entity.id
_entity.type
_entity.pdbx_description
1 polymer ?
#
loop_
_entity_poly.entity_id
_entity_poly.type
_entity_poly.pdbx_seq_one_letter_code
_entity_poly.pdbx_strand_id
1 'polypeptide(L)'
;LLYIRSRLPQIATLFTTHATSIGRSIAGNNKPLYDYLFAYNGDQMATELNMQSKHSIEKQTAHFVDCFTTVSDITANECKELLDKPVDVVLPNGFENNFVPKGAAFSRKRKSARKRLLDVANALLGTQLDDDTLIVSTSGRYEFRNKGVDVYIEAMDRLKRDKELNKTIVAFIEVPGWVGEPRQDLIERLK
;
A
#
# COMPACT_ATOMS: atom_id res chain seq x y z
N LEU A 1 -25.21 -3.69 2.29
CA LEU A 1 -25.65 -4.06 0.94
C LEU A 1 -26.65 -5.22 0.97
N LEU A 2 -26.31 -6.37 1.54
CA LEU A 2 -27.20 -7.56 1.58
C LEU A 2 -28.58 -7.26 2.19
N TYR A 3 -28.62 -6.51 3.31
CA TYR A 3 -29.88 -6.10 3.94
C TYR A 3 -30.71 -5.16 3.03
N ILE A 4 -30.05 -4.17 2.41
CA ILE A 4 -30.72 -3.26 1.48
C ILE A 4 -31.32 -4.04 0.31
N ARG A 5 -30.53 -4.92 -0.31
CA ARG A 5 -31.00 -5.72 -1.45
C ARG A 5 -32.19 -6.59 -1.11
N SER A 6 -32.26 -7.14 0.10
CA SER A 6 -33.39 -7.98 0.53
C SER A 6 -34.67 -7.18 0.83
N ARG A 7 -34.55 -5.91 1.24
CA ARG A 7 -35.66 -5.08 1.67
C ARG A 7 -36.11 -4.05 0.64
N LEU A 8 -35.20 -3.61 -0.19
CA LEU A 8 -35.39 -2.55 -1.17
C LEU A 8 -34.83 -2.98 -2.55
N PRO A 9 -35.47 -4.01 -3.18
CA PRO A 9 -34.91 -4.59 -4.42
C PRO A 9 -34.88 -3.62 -5.61
N GLN A 10 -35.58 -2.49 -5.52
CA GLN A 10 -35.54 -1.41 -6.53
C GLN A 10 -34.26 -0.56 -6.47
N ILE A 11 -33.42 -0.71 -5.44
CA ILE A 11 -32.15 0.01 -5.31
C ILE A 11 -31.05 -0.85 -5.88
N ALA A 12 -30.41 -0.38 -6.95
CA ALA A 12 -29.22 -1.01 -7.50
C ALA A 12 -28.06 -0.96 -6.51
N THR A 13 -27.34 -2.07 -6.38
CA THR A 13 -26.23 -2.22 -5.45
C THR A 13 -24.93 -2.49 -6.20
N LEU A 14 -23.87 -1.77 -5.83
CA LEU A 14 -22.52 -1.96 -6.34
C LEU A 14 -21.56 -2.23 -5.18
N PHE A 15 -20.70 -3.22 -5.34
CA PHE A 15 -19.63 -3.53 -4.40
C PHE A 15 -18.29 -3.49 -5.11
N THR A 16 -17.36 -2.70 -4.58
CA THR A 16 -15.97 -2.64 -5.06
C THR A 16 -15.03 -3.18 -3.99
N THR A 17 -14.29 -4.24 -4.29
CA THR A 17 -13.19 -4.69 -3.42
C THR A 17 -11.84 -4.19 -3.97
N HIS A 18 -10.98 -3.69 -3.08
CA HIS A 18 -9.63 -3.23 -3.43
C HIS A 18 -8.55 -4.29 -3.19
N ALA A 19 -8.89 -5.33 -2.47
CA ALA A 19 -8.11 -6.54 -2.23
C ALA A 19 -9.02 -7.52 -1.50
N THR A 20 -8.94 -8.82 -1.80
CA THR A 20 -9.70 -9.80 -1.05
C THR A 20 -9.20 -9.89 0.39
N SER A 21 -10.12 -9.95 1.36
CA SER A 21 -9.76 -10.07 2.79
C SER A 21 -8.92 -11.31 3.03
N ILE A 22 -9.28 -12.42 2.39
CA ILE A 22 -8.58 -13.69 2.55
C ILE A 22 -7.23 -13.70 1.81
N GLY A 23 -7.12 -13.14 0.61
CA GLY A 23 -5.85 -13.03 -0.12
C GLY A 23 -4.82 -12.22 0.67
N ARG A 24 -5.25 -11.08 1.24
CA ARG A 24 -4.41 -10.29 2.13
C ARG A 24 -3.94 -11.07 3.36
N SER A 25 -4.80 -11.91 3.94
CA SER A 25 -4.46 -12.74 5.09
C SER A 25 -3.48 -13.85 4.72
N ILE A 26 -3.66 -14.50 3.56
CA ILE A 26 -2.73 -15.51 3.04
C ILE A 26 -1.33 -14.90 2.90
N ALA A 27 -1.22 -13.78 2.19
CA ALA A 27 0.06 -13.09 2.00
C ALA A 27 0.66 -12.58 3.32
N GLY A 28 -0.15 -12.03 4.21
CA GLY A 28 0.29 -11.54 5.53
C GLY A 28 0.79 -12.64 6.47
N ASN A 29 0.40 -13.89 6.25
CA ASN A 29 0.88 -15.06 6.96
C ASN A 29 2.03 -15.78 6.22
N ASN A 30 2.74 -15.09 5.34
CA ASN A 30 3.90 -15.60 4.60
C ASN A 30 3.59 -16.80 3.68
N LYS A 31 2.35 -16.99 3.30
CA LYS A 31 1.98 -17.99 2.30
C LYS A 31 2.12 -17.35 0.90
N PRO A 32 2.73 -18.03 -0.08
CA PRO A 32 2.94 -17.48 -1.43
C PRO A 32 1.60 -17.43 -2.18
N LEU A 33 0.93 -16.28 -2.11
CA LEU A 33 -0.42 -16.10 -2.64
C LEU A 33 -0.49 -16.34 -4.15
N TYR A 34 0.35 -15.65 -4.91
CA TYR A 34 0.23 -15.67 -6.38
C TYR A 34 0.84 -16.90 -7.03
N ASP A 35 1.84 -17.53 -6.41
CA ASP A 35 2.46 -18.76 -6.91
C ASP A 35 1.48 -19.94 -6.88
N TYR A 36 0.55 -19.92 -5.92
CA TYR A 36 -0.42 -20.99 -5.70
C TYR A 36 -1.87 -20.51 -5.68
N LEU A 37 -2.17 -19.37 -6.27
CA LEU A 37 -3.51 -18.78 -6.25
C LEU A 37 -4.59 -19.77 -6.69
N PHE A 38 -4.33 -20.52 -7.77
CA PHE A 38 -5.27 -21.51 -8.31
C PHE A 38 -5.46 -22.77 -7.45
N ALA A 39 -4.56 -23.00 -6.48
CA ALA A 39 -4.63 -24.15 -5.59
C ALA A 39 -5.30 -23.84 -4.25
N TYR A 40 -5.49 -22.56 -3.92
CA TYR A 40 -6.15 -22.16 -2.70
C TYR A 40 -7.67 -22.26 -2.82
N ASN A 41 -8.29 -22.82 -1.81
CA ASN A 41 -9.74 -22.70 -1.58
C ASN A 41 -9.99 -21.59 -0.56
N GLY A 42 -10.74 -20.55 -0.94
CA GLY A 42 -10.95 -19.37 -0.10
C GLY A 42 -11.63 -19.68 1.24
N ASP A 43 -12.63 -20.58 1.25
CA ASP A 43 -13.35 -20.95 2.46
C ASP A 43 -12.49 -21.79 3.42
N GLN A 44 -11.66 -22.69 2.87
CA GLN A 44 -10.70 -23.47 3.65
C GLN A 44 -9.65 -22.56 4.27
N MET A 45 -9.08 -21.66 3.46
CA MET A 45 -8.09 -20.69 3.95
C MET A 45 -8.66 -19.74 4.99
N ALA A 46 -9.93 -19.33 4.82
CA ALA A 46 -10.61 -18.51 5.82
C ALA A 46 -10.73 -19.23 7.17
N THR A 47 -10.99 -20.53 7.14
CA THR A 47 -11.04 -21.37 8.36
C THR A 47 -9.67 -21.50 9.00
N GLU A 48 -8.64 -21.82 8.21
CA GLU A 48 -7.26 -21.96 8.69
C GLU A 48 -6.70 -20.68 9.33
N LEU A 49 -7.06 -19.51 8.76
CA LEU A 49 -6.55 -18.20 9.17
C LEU A 49 -7.50 -17.41 10.09
N ASN A 50 -8.58 -18.04 10.58
CA ASN A 50 -9.60 -17.40 11.44
C ASN A 50 -10.25 -16.16 10.80
N MET A 51 -10.53 -16.21 9.50
CA MET A 51 -11.08 -15.13 8.71
C MET A 51 -12.53 -15.38 8.25
N GLN A 52 -13.19 -16.43 8.76
CA GLN A 52 -14.52 -16.88 8.28
C GLN A 52 -15.54 -15.76 8.22
N SER A 53 -15.68 -14.96 9.28
CA SER A 53 -16.65 -13.87 9.33
C SER A 53 -16.43 -12.83 8.25
N LYS A 54 -15.19 -12.37 8.06
CA LYS A 54 -14.87 -11.36 7.05
C LYS A 54 -14.99 -11.92 5.64
N HIS A 55 -14.46 -13.11 5.43
CA HIS A 55 -14.49 -13.78 4.14
C HIS A 55 -15.92 -14.09 3.70
N SER A 56 -16.76 -14.65 4.58
CA SER A 56 -18.15 -14.98 4.23
C SER A 56 -18.97 -13.74 3.87
N ILE A 57 -18.82 -12.64 4.62
CA ILE A 57 -19.51 -11.38 4.30
C ILE A 57 -19.04 -10.84 2.94
N GLU A 58 -17.74 -10.83 2.68
CA GLU A 58 -17.19 -10.37 1.42
C GLU A 58 -17.66 -11.22 0.24
N LYS A 59 -17.56 -12.56 0.37
CA LYS A 59 -17.99 -13.53 -0.64
C LYS A 59 -19.49 -13.42 -0.92
N GLN A 60 -20.34 -13.42 0.11
CA GLN A 60 -21.78 -13.27 -0.06
C GLN A 60 -22.13 -11.91 -0.68
N THR A 61 -21.46 -10.83 -0.28
CA THR A 61 -21.68 -9.52 -0.89
C THR A 61 -21.35 -9.54 -2.38
N ALA A 62 -20.20 -10.11 -2.75
CA ALA A 62 -19.79 -10.23 -4.15
C ALA A 62 -20.81 -11.02 -5.01
N HIS A 63 -21.40 -12.07 -4.45
CA HIS A 63 -22.36 -12.92 -5.16
C HIS A 63 -23.76 -12.30 -5.31
N PHE A 64 -24.17 -11.44 -4.38
CA PHE A 64 -25.55 -10.96 -4.32
C PHE A 64 -25.75 -9.50 -4.76
N VAL A 65 -24.71 -8.74 -5.02
CA VAL A 65 -24.86 -7.37 -5.56
C VAL A 65 -25.19 -7.40 -7.05
N ASP A 66 -25.74 -6.28 -7.55
CA ASP A 66 -26.07 -6.13 -8.96
C ASP A 66 -24.81 -5.94 -9.82
N CYS A 67 -23.77 -5.33 -9.27
CA CYS A 67 -22.49 -5.15 -9.93
C CYS A 67 -21.34 -5.33 -8.94
N PHE A 68 -20.47 -6.30 -9.22
CA PHE A 68 -19.25 -6.55 -8.46
C PHE A 68 -18.02 -6.07 -9.22
N THR A 69 -17.23 -5.19 -8.62
CA THR A 69 -16.09 -4.55 -9.25
C THR A 69 -14.82 -4.66 -8.41
N THR A 70 -13.68 -4.47 -9.06
CA THR A 70 -12.38 -4.35 -8.39
C THR A 70 -11.49 -3.33 -9.10
N VAL A 71 -10.28 -3.10 -8.57
CA VAL A 71 -9.39 -2.01 -9.01
C VAL A 71 -8.25 -2.45 -9.92
N SER A 72 -8.05 -3.75 -10.12
CA SER A 72 -6.98 -4.29 -10.98
C SER A 72 -7.27 -5.72 -11.44
N ASP A 73 -6.64 -6.13 -12.53
CA ASP A 73 -6.74 -7.50 -13.04
C ASP A 73 -6.17 -8.53 -12.05
N ILE A 74 -5.13 -8.16 -11.29
CA ILE A 74 -4.57 -9.02 -10.25
C ILE A 74 -5.63 -9.31 -9.19
N THR A 75 -6.31 -8.27 -8.69
CA THR A 75 -7.39 -8.44 -7.71
C THR A 75 -8.61 -9.14 -8.32
N ALA A 76 -8.88 -8.96 -9.61
CA ALA A 76 -9.94 -9.70 -10.30
C ALA A 76 -9.68 -11.22 -10.29
N ASN A 77 -8.42 -11.63 -10.50
CA ASN A 77 -8.03 -13.04 -10.37
C ASN A 77 -8.18 -13.55 -8.93
N GLU A 78 -7.79 -12.75 -7.92
CA GLU A 78 -8.06 -13.11 -6.52
C GLU A 78 -9.56 -13.32 -6.27
N CYS A 79 -10.40 -12.41 -6.75
CA CYS A 79 -11.86 -12.52 -6.59
C CYS A 79 -12.40 -13.81 -7.21
N LYS A 80 -11.96 -14.12 -8.41
CA LYS A 80 -12.36 -15.33 -9.11
C LYS A 80 -11.99 -16.60 -8.34
N GLU A 81 -10.75 -16.70 -7.90
CA GLU A 81 -10.22 -17.93 -7.27
C GLU A 81 -10.59 -18.06 -5.78
N LEU A 82 -10.64 -16.94 -5.04
CA LEU A 82 -10.83 -16.98 -3.58
C LEU A 82 -12.26 -16.66 -3.14
N LEU A 83 -13.04 -15.94 -3.95
CA LEU A 83 -14.44 -15.65 -3.67
C LEU A 83 -15.41 -16.46 -4.55
N ASP A 84 -14.88 -17.29 -5.46
CA ASP A 84 -15.65 -18.05 -6.46
C ASP A 84 -16.57 -17.14 -7.30
N LYS A 85 -16.14 -15.89 -7.53
CA LYS A 85 -16.94 -14.90 -8.24
C LYS A 85 -16.04 -14.01 -9.11
N PRO A 86 -16.09 -14.15 -10.44
CA PRO A 86 -15.44 -13.19 -11.32
C PRO A 86 -16.09 -11.81 -11.17
N VAL A 87 -15.30 -10.76 -11.30
CA VAL A 87 -15.81 -9.38 -11.28
C VAL A 87 -16.51 -9.04 -12.59
N ASP A 88 -17.50 -8.17 -12.52
CA ASP A 88 -18.21 -7.69 -13.71
C ASP A 88 -17.38 -6.61 -14.45
N VAL A 89 -16.66 -5.76 -13.69
CA VAL A 89 -15.83 -4.69 -14.25
C VAL A 89 -14.60 -4.43 -13.39
N VAL A 90 -13.46 -4.19 -14.04
CA VAL A 90 -12.26 -3.65 -13.39
C VAL A 90 -12.25 -2.14 -13.52
N LEU A 91 -12.26 -1.43 -12.40
CA LEU A 91 -12.28 0.03 -12.30
C LEU A 91 -11.01 0.51 -11.58
N PRO A 92 -9.92 0.81 -12.29
CA PRO A 92 -8.68 1.28 -11.68
C PRO A 92 -8.91 2.53 -10.83
N ASN A 93 -8.14 2.65 -9.74
CA ASN A 93 -8.17 3.86 -8.92
C ASN A 93 -7.85 5.09 -9.76
N GLY A 94 -8.67 6.13 -9.61
CA GLY A 94 -8.43 7.41 -10.26
C GLY A 94 -7.20 8.11 -9.69
N PHE A 95 -6.54 8.89 -10.53
CA PHE A 95 -5.46 9.77 -10.13
C PHE A 95 -5.70 11.18 -10.69
N GLU A 96 -5.62 12.17 -9.82
CA GLU A 96 -5.68 13.57 -10.20
C GLU A 96 -4.31 14.21 -9.98
N ASN A 97 -3.74 14.81 -11.02
CA ASN A 97 -2.42 15.42 -10.95
C ASN A 97 -2.45 16.97 -10.90
N ASN A 98 -3.62 17.56 -10.71
CA ASN A 98 -3.78 19.01 -10.63
C ASN A 98 -3.06 19.65 -9.45
N PHE A 99 -2.80 18.87 -8.38
CA PHE A 99 -2.02 19.33 -7.23
C PHE A 99 -0.52 19.44 -7.52
N VAL A 100 -0.03 18.85 -8.61
CA VAL A 100 1.38 18.91 -8.99
C VAL A 100 1.65 20.25 -9.70
N PRO A 101 2.47 21.12 -9.12
CA PRO A 101 2.79 22.40 -9.77
C PRO A 101 3.56 22.17 -11.07
N LYS A 102 3.42 23.11 -12.02
CA LYS A 102 4.08 23.04 -13.33
C LYS A 102 5.12 24.16 -13.48
N GLY A 103 6.05 23.98 -14.44
CA GLY A 103 7.06 24.99 -14.79
C GLY A 103 7.92 25.46 -13.62
N ALA A 104 8.21 26.74 -13.54
CA ALA A 104 9.06 27.32 -12.49
C ALA A 104 8.52 27.11 -11.06
N ALA A 105 7.21 26.99 -10.89
CA ALA A 105 6.62 26.70 -9.58
C ALA A 105 6.98 25.28 -9.10
N PHE A 106 7.01 24.32 -10.01
CA PHE A 106 7.47 22.95 -9.70
C PHE A 106 8.91 22.96 -9.20
N SER A 107 9.81 23.60 -9.93
CA SER A 107 11.24 23.66 -9.57
C SER A 107 11.47 24.30 -8.19
N ARG A 108 10.77 25.39 -7.89
CA ARG A 108 10.87 26.05 -6.58
C ARG A 108 10.36 25.16 -5.45
N LYS A 109 9.16 24.58 -5.62
CA LYS A 109 8.56 23.71 -4.59
C LYS A 109 9.39 22.45 -4.38
N ARG A 110 9.90 21.85 -5.47
CA ARG A 110 10.80 20.68 -5.39
C ARG A 110 12.06 21.00 -4.60
N LYS A 111 12.71 22.14 -4.89
CA LYS A 111 13.91 22.59 -4.16
C LYS A 111 13.62 22.79 -2.67
N SER A 112 12.52 23.46 -2.35
CA SER A 112 12.10 23.68 -0.95
C SER A 112 11.78 22.38 -0.22
N ALA A 113 11.04 21.47 -0.85
CA ALA A 113 10.73 20.17 -0.25
C ALA A 113 12.00 19.33 -0.03
N ARG A 114 12.90 19.29 -1.02
CA ARG A 114 14.18 18.62 -0.90
C ARG A 114 14.98 19.14 0.30
N LYS A 115 15.11 20.48 0.42
CA LYS A 115 15.82 21.09 1.55
C LYS A 115 15.23 20.63 2.88
N ARG A 116 13.92 20.66 3.04
CA ARG A 116 13.26 20.20 4.29
C ARG A 116 13.55 18.74 4.62
N LEU A 117 13.59 17.84 3.62
CA LEU A 117 13.94 16.44 3.83
C LEU A 117 15.41 16.29 4.30
N LEU A 118 16.32 17.02 3.67
CA LEU A 118 17.73 17.02 4.07
C LEU A 118 17.93 17.64 5.46
N ASP A 119 17.24 18.72 5.79
CA ASP A 119 17.30 19.34 7.13
C ASP A 119 16.85 18.30 8.21
N VAL A 120 15.78 17.56 7.96
CA VAL A 120 15.32 16.50 8.88
C VAL A 120 16.35 15.37 8.97
N ALA A 121 16.90 14.91 7.84
CA ALA A 121 17.91 13.86 7.84
C ALA A 121 19.18 14.29 8.59
N ASN A 122 19.67 15.51 8.35
CA ASN A 122 20.82 16.07 9.04
C ASN A 122 20.59 16.16 10.55
N ALA A 123 19.41 16.62 10.97
CA ALA A 123 19.07 16.72 12.37
C ALA A 123 18.97 15.34 13.06
N LEU A 124 18.44 14.33 12.36
CA LEU A 124 18.34 12.96 12.88
C LEU A 124 19.70 12.25 12.97
N LEU A 125 20.51 12.39 11.92
CA LEU A 125 21.77 11.65 11.77
C LEU A 125 22.97 12.38 12.38
N GLY A 126 22.84 13.67 12.70
CA GLY A 126 23.94 14.51 13.17
C GLY A 126 25.01 14.71 12.09
N THR A 127 24.62 14.80 10.82
CA THR A 127 25.51 14.94 9.66
C THR A 127 25.18 16.20 8.86
N GLN A 128 26.01 16.50 7.87
CA GLN A 128 25.75 17.48 6.82
C GLN A 128 25.75 16.76 5.49
N LEU A 129 24.56 16.56 4.93
CA LEU A 129 24.37 15.92 3.63
C LEU A 129 24.48 16.96 2.52
N ASP A 130 25.19 16.61 1.46
CA ASP A 130 25.39 17.48 0.30
C ASP A 130 24.12 17.65 -0.54
N ASP A 131 24.06 18.73 -1.30
CA ASP A 131 22.95 19.04 -2.18
C ASP A 131 22.74 18.01 -3.30
N ASP A 132 23.73 17.21 -3.65
CA ASP A 132 23.62 16.13 -4.64
C ASP A 132 23.26 14.77 -4.04
N THR A 133 23.11 14.68 -2.70
CA THR A 133 22.63 13.47 -2.01
C THR A 133 21.35 12.95 -2.65
N LEU A 134 21.31 11.68 -3.01
CA LEU A 134 20.11 11.06 -3.56
C LEU A 134 19.11 10.77 -2.45
N ILE A 135 17.90 11.30 -2.59
CA ILE A 135 16.78 11.00 -1.69
C ILE A 135 15.94 9.91 -2.31
N VAL A 136 15.81 8.79 -1.60
CA VAL A 136 14.95 7.67 -1.96
C VAL A 136 13.93 7.48 -0.84
N SER A 137 12.66 7.29 -1.18
CA SER A 137 11.62 7.09 -0.18
C SER A 137 10.65 5.99 -0.56
N THR A 138 10.13 5.31 0.44
CA THR A 138 8.93 4.47 0.35
C THR A 138 7.91 4.96 1.37
N SER A 139 6.63 4.94 0.98
CA SER A 139 5.54 5.36 1.87
C SER A 139 4.37 4.41 1.79
N GLY A 140 3.64 4.26 2.89
CA GLY A 140 2.47 3.40 2.94
C GLY A 140 2.04 3.09 4.35
N ARG A 141 1.06 2.19 4.51
CA ARG A 141 0.68 1.69 5.83
C ARG A 141 1.84 0.88 6.44
N TYR A 142 1.89 0.84 7.76
CA TYR A 142 2.92 0.10 8.49
C TYR A 142 2.68 -1.42 8.37
N GLU A 143 2.88 -1.94 7.17
CA GLU A 143 2.74 -3.35 6.81
C GLU A 143 4.05 -3.80 6.16
N PHE A 144 4.96 -4.36 6.96
CA PHE A 144 6.36 -4.62 6.61
C PHE A 144 6.53 -5.36 5.27
N ARG A 145 5.78 -6.47 5.08
CA ARG A 145 5.85 -7.27 3.85
C ARG A 145 4.88 -6.81 2.77
N ASN A 146 3.61 -6.58 3.14
CA ASN A 146 2.57 -6.22 2.17
C ASN A 146 2.83 -4.88 1.47
N LYS A 147 3.70 -4.04 2.02
CA LYS A 147 4.12 -2.76 1.43
C LYS A 147 5.55 -2.76 0.92
N GLY A 148 6.21 -3.94 0.92
CA GLY A 148 7.54 -4.10 0.38
C GLY A 148 8.63 -3.36 1.15
N VAL A 149 8.42 -3.07 2.44
CA VAL A 149 9.44 -2.40 3.27
C VAL A 149 10.67 -3.28 3.42
N ASP A 150 10.50 -4.59 3.53
CA ASP A 150 11.56 -5.60 3.53
C ASP A 150 12.39 -5.54 2.23
N VAL A 151 11.72 -5.53 1.08
CA VAL A 151 12.37 -5.41 -0.24
C VAL A 151 13.12 -4.08 -0.37
N TYR A 152 12.53 -3.00 0.13
CA TYR A 152 13.17 -1.69 0.14
C TYR A 152 14.46 -1.68 0.97
N ILE A 153 14.44 -2.26 2.18
CA ILE A 153 15.62 -2.37 3.05
C ILE A 153 16.70 -3.23 2.39
N GLU A 154 16.33 -4.36 1.79
CA GLU A 154 17.28 -5.22 1.07
C GLU A 154 17.88 -4.50 -0.14
N ALA A 155 17.09 -3.73 -0.89
CA ALA A 155 17.60 -2.92 -1.99
C ALA A 155 18.63 -1.88 -1.51
N MET A 156 18.39 -1.22 -0.37
CA MET A 156 19.34 -0.27 0.22
C MET A 156 20.61 -0.96 0.70
N ASP A 157 20.52 -2.16 1.27
CA ASP A 157 21.70 -2.94 1.67
C ASP A 157 22.54 -3.37 0.46
N ARG A 158 21.89 -3.77 -0.66
CA ARG A 158 22.60 -4.08 -1.91
C ARG A 158 23.31 -2.85 -2.47
N LEU A 159 22.65 -1.69 -2.50
CA LEU A 159 23.25 -0.43 -2.94
C LEU A 159 24.45 -0.02 -2.07
N LYS A 160 24.37 -0.24 -0.75
CA LYS A 160 25.50 0.01 0.16
C LYS A 160 26.76 -0.82 -0.17
N ARG A 161 26.56 -2.02 -0.73
CA ARG A 161 27.64 -2.94 -1.10
C ARG A 161 28.18 -2.68 -2.51
N ASP A 162 27.49 -1.87 -3.30
CA ASP A 162 27.89 -1.54 -4.66
C ASP A 162 29.09 -0.58 -4.63
N LYS A 163 30.22 -1.06 -5.13
CA LYS A 163 31.49 -0.29 -5.18
C LYS A 163 31.49 0.76 -6.29
N GLU A 164 30.61 0.68 -7.25
CA GLU A 164 30.48 1.66 -8.32
C GLU A 164 29.61 2.86 -7.91
N LEU A 165 28.87 2.71 -6.83
CA LEU A 165 28.04 3.78 -6.28
C LEU A 165 28.90 4.85 -5.62
N ASN A 166 28.99 6.00 -6.27
CA ASN A 166 29.79 7.15 -5.81
C ASN A 166 28.93 8.29 -5.25
N LYS A 167 27.66 8.03 -4.90
CA LYS A 167 26.73 9.00 -4.34
C LYS A 167 26.27 8.62 -2.94
N THR A 168 26.15 9.64 -2.10
CA THR A 168 25.43 9.49 -0.83
C THR A 168 23.95 9.30 -1.09
N ILE A 169 23.36 8.31 -0.46
CA ILE A 169 21.91 8.05 -0.49
C ILE A 169 21.33 8.24 0.90
N VAL A 170 20.26 8.99 1.01
CA VAL A 170 19.41 9.01 2.21
C VAL A 170 18.11 8.33 1.90
N ALA A 171 17.78 7.33 2.71
CA ALA A 171 16.60 6.48 2.53
C ALA A 171 15.54 6.82 3.59
N PHE A 172 14.33 7.17 3.16
CA PHE A 172 13.20 7.43 4.03
C PHE A 172 12.20 6.29 3.98
N ILE A 173 11.71 5.87 5.14
CA ILE A 173 10.56 4.97 5.28
C ILE A 173 9.46 5.77 5.98
N GLU A 174 8.45 6.15 5.21
CA GLU A 174 7.37 7.03 5.65
C GLU A 174 6.12 6.20 5.92
N VAL A 175 5.96 5.80 7.18
CA VAL A 175 4.82 5.00 7.63
C VAL A 175 4.12 5.67 8.80
N PRO A 176 2.78 5.62 8.91
CA PRO A 176 2.08 6.09 10.08
C PRO A 176 2.45 5.21 11.28
N GLY A 177 3.12 5.80 12.27
CA GLY A 177 3.42 5.15 13.54
C GLY A 177 2.34 5.47 14.59
N TRP A 178 2.19 4.59 15.56
CA TRP A 178 1.32 4.81 16.72
C TRP A 178 2.08 5.65 17.76
N VAL A 179 2.47 6.86 17.39
CA VAL A 179 3.24 7.78 18.23
C VAL A 179 2.36 8.97 18.60
N GLY A 180 2.43 9.41 19.86
CA GLY A 180 1.65 10.55 20.33
C GLY A 180 2.19 11.88 19.80
N GLU A 181 3.52 12.06 19.84
CA GLU A 181 4.19 13.32 19.49
C GLU A 181 5.52 13.07 18.76
N PRO A 182 6.02 14.07 18.02
CA PRO A 182 7.34 14.02 17.44
C PRO A 182 8.44 13.95 18.52
N ARG A 183 9.58 13.39 18.19
CA ARG A 183 10.74 13.33 19.08
C ARG A 183 11.19 14.75 19.45
N GLN A 184 11.30 15.03 20.75
CA GLN A 184 11.69 16.36 21.26
C GLN A 184 13.09 16.76 20.84
N ASP A 185 14.05 15.82 20.86
CA ASP A 185 15.41 16.07 20.40
C ASP A 185 15.49 16.47 18.93
N LEU A 186 14.59 15.93 18.09
CA LEU A 186 14.49 16.35 16.68
C LEU A 186 13.93 17.78 16.56
N ILE A 187 12.88 18.09 17.32
CA ILE A 187 12.31 19.45 17.33
C ILE A 187 13.36 20.49 17.74
N GLU A 188 14.16 20.17 18.76
CA GLU A 188 15.25 21.06 19.23
C GLU A 188 16.35 21.27 18.18
N ARG A 189 16.73 20.22 17.44
CA ARG A 189 17.74 20.31 16.40
C ARG A 189 17.26 20.98 15.11
N LEU A 190 15.96 21.11 14.91
CA LEU A 190 15.35 21.77 13.76
C LEU A 190 15.06 23.27 13.99
N LYS A 191 15.25 23.77 15.21
CA LYS A 191 15.19 25.20 15.56
C LYS A 191 16.48 25.90 15.16
#